data_fed4f00ce591ce047d8e3d4514499e17
#
_entry.id   fed4f00ce591ce047d8e3d4514499e17
#
_cell.length_a   1.000
_cell.length_b   1.000
_cell.length_c   1.000
_cell.angle_alpha   90.00
_cell.angle_beta   90.00
_cell.angle_gamma   90.00
#
_symmetry.space_group_name_H-M   'P 1'
#
loop_
_entity.id
_entity.type
_entity.pdbx_description
1 polymer ?
#
loop_
_entity_poly.entity_id
_entity_poly.type
_entity_poly.pdbx_seq_one_letter_code
_entity_poly.pdbx_strand_id
1 'polypeptide(L)'
;MLDPDDNYHLFPDPQTGPIVLVIFRMVAENHTLHFIAKTLNEQGVPSPGRYLYDIGLRKTEKFKNAIWYLQTIKKILVDPVYLGWIVSGKYRSQLCERGTKTTVKTPEEEWIINKGMHEPIVSKELFDKVQDILSARQSEQGLATIYDSKSKRRSMFKGILRCGECGRSMYLRSKSNRGYYYYCTLHENYNATICPKKAVKQEDVESLALRLIQTQIRAFSDAQRLIANLNATPSSQTRYQIYETQIDDAKRKIEKFNQLKAALYGDFADGLLSHQDYTDLSEDYSRRADDLRIFIAELEKEKEKYSVGFGSKMQWALLIEKYKDQESLDAEMAAAFIETLTLFNDGHVEVAFRHRDEIEQVLYVAATRGKEAERYAG
;
A
#
# COMPACT_ATOMS: atom_id res chain seq x y z
N MET A 1 4.16 -15.17 -31.82
CA MET A 1 5.27 -14.21 -32.05
C MET A 1 5.00 -13.45 -33.33
N LEU A 2 5.60 -12.28 -33.55
CA LEU A 2 5.62 -11.65 -34.87
C LEU A 2 6.62 -12.40 -35.75
N ASP A 3 6.28 -12.54 -37.04
CA ASP A 3 7.16 -13.15 -38.02
C ASP A 3 8.43 -12.28 -38.17
N PRO A 4 9.64 -12.84 -38.06
CA PRO A 4 10.89 -12.08 -38.24
C PRO A 4 11.03 -11.46 -39.63
N ASP A 5 10.46 -12.10 -40.66
CA ASP A 5 10.53 -11.65 -42.07
C ASP A 5 9.33 -10.77 -42.46
N ASP A 6 8.24 -10.81 -41.68
CA ASP A 6 7.03 -10.01 -41.88
C ASP A 6 6.43 -9.54 -40.55
N ASN A 7 6.70 -8.30 -40.17
CA ASN A 7 6.25 -7.68 -38.92
C ASN A 7 4.72 -7.53 -38.76
N TYR A 8 3.92 -7.96 -39.75
CA TYR A 8 2.46 -7.86 -39.76
C TYR A 8 1.77 -9.19 -39.47
N HIS A 9 2.47 -10.32 -39.65
CA HIS A 9 1.91 -11.65 -39.41
C HIS A 9 2.35 -12.23 -38.07
N LEU A 10 1.42 -12.98 -37.45
CA LEU A 10 1.68 -13.76 -36.27
C LEU A 10 1.97 -15.20 -36.64
N PHE A 11 2.88 -15.85 -35.93
CA PHE A 11 3.05 -17.29 -36.01
C PHE A 11 3.12 -17.91 -34.62
N PRO A 12 2.74 -19.19 -34.46
CA PRO A 12 2.85 -19.88 -33.18
C PRO A 12 4.31 -19.97 -32.72
N ASP A 13 4.55 -19.57 -31.46
CA ASP A 13 5.86 -19.74 -30.84
C ASP A 13 6.09 -21.24 -30.56
N PRO A 14 7.18 -21.85 -31.08
CA PRO A 14 7.46 -23.27 -30.90
C PRO A 14 7.61 -23.69 -29.42
N GLN A 15 8.03 -22.78 -28.55
CA GLN A 15 8.23 -23.07 -27.12
C GLN A 15 6.94 -22.92 -26.32
N THR A 16 6.13 -21.93 -26.62
CA THR A 16 4.94 -21.60 -25.80
C THR A 16 3.64 -22.10 -26.39
N GLY A 17 3.58 -22.32 -27.70
CA GLY A 17 2.40 -22.89 -28.40
C GLY A 17 1.94 -24.25 -27.84
N PRO A 18 2.83 -25.23 -27.63
CA PRO A 18 2.48 -26.50 -27.01
C PRO A 18 1.89 -26.35 -25.60
N ILE A 19 2.37 -25.39 -24.80
CA ILE A 19 1.84 -25.16 -23.47
C ILE A 19 0.39 -24.68 -23.52
N VAL A 20 0.06 -23.79 -24.46
CA VAL A 20 -1.32 -23.32 -24.68
C VAL A 20 -2.21 -24.49 -25.01
N LEU A 21 -1.79 -25.37 -25.95
CA LEU A 21 -2.56 -26.56 -26.33
C LEU A 21 -2.82 -27.50 -25.15
N VAL A 22 -1.80 -27.73 -24.30
CA VAL A 22 -1.92 -28.52 -23.07
C VAL A 22 -2.96 -27.90 -22.11
N ILE A 23 -2.95 -26.59 -21.93
CA ILE A 23 -3.92 -25.88 -21.07
C ILE A 23 -5.35 -26.13 -21.58
N PHE A 24 -5.60 -26.00 -22.90
CA PHE A 24 -6.93 -26.26 -23.48
C PHE A 24 -7.36 -27.73 -23.31
N ARG A 25 -6.47 -28.69 -23.53
CA ARG A 25 -6.76 -30.12 -23.34
C ARG A 25 -7.10 -30.45 -21.90
N MET A 26 -6.35 -29.95 -20.94
CA MET A 26 -6.63 -30.16 -19.51
C MET A 26 -8.01 -29.63 -19.10
N VAL A 27 -8.44 -28.48 -19.64
CA VAL A 27 -9.80 -27.99 -19.39
C VAL A 27 -10.84 -28.88 -20.04
N ALA A 28 -10.62 -29.36 -21.27
CA ALA A 28 -11.51 -30.29 -21.98
C ALA A 28 -11.63 -31.65 -21.28
N GLU A 29 -10.62 -32.04 -20.49
CA GLU A 29 -10.58 -33.20 -19.59
C GLU A 29 -11.18 -32.91 -18.22
N ASN A 30 -11.83 -31.74 -18.04
CA ASN A 30 -12.52 -31.32 -16.80
C ASN A 30 -11.60 -30.93 -15.65
N HIS A 31 -10.31 -30.74 -15.83
CA HIS A 31 -9.45 -30.20 -14.77
C HIS A 31 -9.82 -28.75 -14.42
N THR A 32 -9.73 -28.41 -13.13
CA THR A 32 -10.00 -27.04 -12.65
C THR A 32 -8.84 -26.11 -13.02
N LEU A 33 -9.14 -24.80 -13.21
CA LEU A 33 -8.10 -23.83 -13.52
C LEU A 33 -7.03 -23.73 -12.42
N HIS A 34 -7.38 -23.99 -11.16
CA HIS A 34 -6.44 -24.07 -10.05
C HIS A 34 -5.49 -25.26 -10.18
N PHE A 35 -6.03 -26.44 -10.52
CA PHE A 35 -5.23 -27.63 -10.76
C PHE A 35 -4.22 -27.40 -11.88
N ILE A 36 -4.67 -26.82 -13.00
CA ILE A 36 -3.80 -26.51 -14.15
C ILE A 36 -2.68 -25.54 -13.75
N ALA A 37 -3.01 -24.43 -13.08
CA ALA A 37 -2.01 -23.46 -12.61
C ALA A 37 -0.99 -24.13 -11.68
N LYS A 38 -1.45 -24.95 -10.75
CA LYS A 38 -0.61 -25.67 -9.81
C LYS A 38 0.33 -26.64 -10.52
N THR A 39 -0.20 -27.46 -11.42
CA THR A 39 0.59 -28.44 -12.20
C THR A 39 1.68 -27.77 -13.03
N LEU A 40 1.36 -26.68 -13.76
CA LEU A 40 2.33 -25.94 -14.55
C LEU A 40 3.45 -25.34 -13.67
N ASN A 41 3.08 -24.82 -12.49
CA ASN A 41 4.06 -24.27 -11.55
C ASN A 41 4.95 -25.35 -10.94
N GLU A 42 4.39 -26.51 -10.56
CA GLU A 42 5.14 -27.63 -9.98
C GLU A 42 6.10 -28.25 -11.02
N GLN A 43 5.72 -28.28 -12.28
CA GLN A 43 6.55 -28.71 -13.40
C GLN A 43 7.60 -27.66 -13.81
N GLY A 44 7.61 -26.47 -13.20
CA GLY A 44 8.55 -25.40 -13.53
C GLY A 44 8.30 -24.73 -14.89
N VAL A 45 7.16 -24.96 -15.53
CA VAL A 45 6.81 -24.35 -16.82
C VAL A 45 6.73 -22.82 -16.65
N PRO A 46 7.50 -22.01 -17.40
CA PRO A 46 7.49 -20.57 -17.23
C PRO A 46 6.13 -19.98 -17.59
N SER A 47 5.61 -19.08 -16.72
CA SER A 47 4.42 -18.31 -17.04
C SER A 47 4.72 -17.29 -18.15
N PRO A 48 3.71 -16.77 -18.88
CA PRO A 48 3.94 -15.78 -19.94
C PRO A 48 4.76 -14.57 -19.48
N GLY A 49 4.56 -14.13 -18.23
CA GLY A 49 5.34 -13.03 -17.66
C GLY A 49 6.81 -13.38 -17.45
N ARG A 50 7.08 -14.59 -16.93
CA ARG A 50 8.44 -15.09 -16.72
C ARG A 50 9.13 -15.37 -18.05
N TYR A 51 8.46 -16.02 -18.98
CA TYR A 51 9.01 -16.28 -20.32
C TYR A 51 9.47 -15.00 -21.01
N LEU A 52 8.63 -13.95 -21.02
CA LEU A 52 9.01 -12.65 -21.59
C LEU A 52 10.18 -11.97 -20.84
N TYR A 53 10.35 -12.23 -19.55
CA TYR A 53 11.50 -11.78 -18.79
C TYR A 53 12.76 -12.56 -19.17
N ASP A 54 12.66 -13.88 -19.23
CA ASP A 54 13.78 -14.79 -19.53
C ASP A 54 14.36 -14.54 -20.94
N ILE A 55 13.52 -14.18 -21.92
CA ILE A 55 13.97 -13.79 -23.27
C ILE A 55 14.32 -12.30 -23.42
N GLY A 56 14.32 -11.54 -22.31
CA GLY A 56 14.76 -10.14 -22.29
C GLY A 56 13.76 -9.10 -22.80
N LEU A 57 12.55 -9.49 -23.21
CA LEU A 57 11.48 -8.59 -23.67
C LEU A 57 10.82 -7.83 -22.52
N ARG A 58 10.93 -8.31 -21.28
CA ARG A 58 10.49 -7.63 -20.07
C ARG A 58 11.66 -7.45 -19.12
N LYS A 59 11.93 -6.19 -18.72
CA LYS A 59 13.08 -5.84 -17.86
C LYS A 59 12.74 -5.67 -16.38
N THR A 60 11.45 -5.73 -16.02
CA THR A 60 11.00 -5.47 -14.66
C THR A 60 11.22 -6.72 -13.79
N GLU A 61 12.05 -6.61 -12.75
CA GLU A 61 12.42 -7.70 -11.81
C GLU A 61 11.24 -8.47 -11.21
N LYS A 62 10.07 -7.83 -11.07
CA LYS A 62 8.87 -8.51 -10.57
C LYS A 62 8.43 -9.71 -11.41
N PHE A 63 8.85 -9.81 -12.67
CA PHE A 63 8.51 -10.90 -13.57
C PHE A 63 9.50 -12.07 -13.51
N LYS A 64 10.68 -11.88 -12.94
CA LYS A 64 11.71 -12.93 -12.76
C LYS A 64 11.18 -14.20 -12.08
N ASN A 65 10.33 -14.02 -11.07
CA ASN A 65 9.69 -15.11 -10.34
C ASN A 65 8.18 -15.19 -10.59
N ALA A 66 7.72 -14.75 -11.78
CA ALA A 66 6.31 -14.80 -12.11
C ALA A 66 5.86 -16.26 -12.32
N ILE A 67 4.75 -16.61 -11.70
CA ILE A 67 4.14 -17.95 -11.76
C ILE A 67 2.83 -17.93 -12.54
N TRP A 68 2.31 -19.12 -12.84
CA TRP A 68 0.97 -19.26 -13.40
C TRP A 68 -0.10 -18.94 -12.37
N TYR A 69 -1.05 -18.10 -12.78
CA TYR A 69 -2.24 -17.75 -12.01
C TYR A 69 -3.50 -18.14 -12.78
N LEU A 70 -4.54 -18.43 -12.03
CA LEU A 70 -5.88 -18.69 -12.56
C LEU A 70 -6.33 -17.65 -13.58
N GLN A 71 -6.09 -16.37 -13.30
CA GLN A 71 -6.47 -15.27 -14.20
C GLN A 71 -5.67 -15.29 -15.52
N THR A 72 -4.40 -15.72 -15.48
CA THR A 72 -3.58 -15.86 -16.69
C THR A 72 -4.12 -16.97 -17.56
N ILE A 73 -4.42 -18.13 -16.97
CA ILE A 73 -5.03 -19.25 -17.68
C ILE A 73 -6.38 -18.86 -18.25
N LYS A 74 -7.24 -18.22 -17.46
CA LYS A 74 -8.56 -17.76 -17.93
C LYS A 74 -8.44 -16.81 -19.13
N LYS A 75 -7.48 -15.89 -19.13
CA LYS A 75 -7.23 -14.98 -20.27
C LYS A 75 -6.84 -15.75 -21.53
N ILE A 76 -5.99 -16.77 -21.40
CA ILE A 76 -5.59 -17.62 -22.52
C ILE A 76 -6.80 -18.36 -23.10
N LEU A 77 -7.62 -18.97 -22.25
CA LEU A 77 -8.76 -19.79 -22.67
C LEU A 77 -9.87 -19.02 -23.40
N VAL A 78 -10.00 -17.71 -23.16
CA VAL A 78 -11.05 -16.88 -23.80
C VAL A 78 -10.54 -16.02 -24.95
N ASP A 79 -9.24 -16.08 -25.28
CA ASP A 79 -8.69 -15.24 -26.34
C ASP A 79 -8.75 -15.93 -27.69
N PRO A 80 -9.54 -15.40 -28.66
CA PRO A 80 -9.68 -15.98 -29.98
C PRO A 80 -8.41 -15.90 -30.84
N VAL A 81 -7.36 -15.26 -30.38
CA VAL A 81 -6.06 -15.26 -31.05
C VAL A 81 -5.52 -16.68 -31.24
N TYR A 82 -5.84 -17.62 -30.34
CA TYR A 82 -5.42 -19.02 -30.47
C TYR A 82 -6.17 -19.81 -31.52
N LEU A 83 -7.26 -19.26 -32.09
CA LEU A 83 -7.98 -19.77 -33.28
C LEU A 83 -7.45 -19.20 -34.60
N GLY A 84 -6.37 -18.43 -34.57
CA GLY A 84 -5.89 -17.71 -35.75
C GLY A 84 -6.66 -16.42 -36.06
N TRP A 85 -7.40 -15.86 -35.08
CA TRP A 85 -8.19 -14.65 -35.26
C TRP A 85 -7.51 -13.44 -34.64
N ILE A 86 -7.58 -12.28 -35.28
CA ILE A 86 -7.16 -11.01 -34.72
C ILE A 86 -8.40 -10.19 -34.37
N VAL A 87 -8.52 -9.81 -33.12
CA VAL A 87 -9.62 -8.99 -32.60
C VAL A 87 -9.10 -7.61 -32.18
N SER A 88 -9.55 -6.60 -32.93
CA SER A 88 -9.23 -5.20 -32.70
C SER A 88 -10.42 -4.46 -32.06
N GLY A 89 -10.17 -3.28 -31.47
CA GLY A 89 -11.25 -2.45 -30.92
C GLY A 89 -11.76 -2.90 -29.53
N LYS A 90 -11.10 -3.86 -28.85
CA LYS A 90 -11.50 -4.34 -27.50
C LYS A 90 -11.51 -3.22 -26.44
N TYR A 91 -10.75 -2.17 -26.67
CA TYR A 91 -10.61 -1.04 -25.74
C TYR A 91 -10.55 0.28 -26.50
N ARG A 92 -11.16 1.33 -25.93
CA ARG A 92 -11.04 2.71 -26.42
C ARG A 92 -10.53 3.62 -25.32
N SER A 93 -9.76 4.64 -25.69
CA SER A 93 -9.32 5.68 -24.77
C SER A 93 -10.43 6.72 -24.66
N GLN A 94 -10.88 6.99 -23.44
CA GLN A 94 -11.88 8.01 -23.13
C GLN A 94 -11.27 9.09 -22.22
N LEU A 95 -11.50 10.36 -22.55
CA LEU A 95 -11.14 11.46 -21.66
C LEU A 95 -12.15 11.52 -20.51
N CYS A 96 -11.63 11.54 -19.29
CA CYS A 96 -12.46 11.82 -18.11
C CYS A 96 -12.57 13.32 -17.89
N GLU A 97 -13.61 13.75 -17.16
CA GLU A 97 -13.87 15.16 -16.79
C GLU A 97 -12.68 15.88 -16.15
N ARG A 98 -11.72 15.12 -15.57
CA ARG A 98 -10.47 15.65 -14.97
C ARG A 98 -9.30 15.75 -15.95
N GLY A 99 -9.52 15.61 -17.26
CA GLY A 99 -8.48 15.68 -18.29
C GLY A 99 -7.54 14.47 -18.35
N THR A 100 -7.78 13.40 -17.56
CA THR A 100 -7.03 12.16 -17.61
C THR A 100 -7.64 11.18 -18.61
N LYS A 101 -6.80 10.49 -19.39
CA LYS A 101 -7.26 9.44 -20.31
C LYS A 101 -7.46 8.14 -19.55
N THR A 102 -8.66 7.58 -19.59
CA THR A 102 -8.96 6.23 -19.09
C THR A 102 -9.24 5.29 -20.25
N THR A 103 -8.85 4.02 -20.06
CA THR A 103 -9.13 2.96 -21.04
C THR A 103 -10.42 2.25 -20.65
N VAL A 104 -11.42 2.30 -21.50
CA VAL A 104 -12.73 1.67 -21.29
C VAL A 104 -12.87 0.47 -22.23
N LYS A 105 -13.41 -0.65 -21.72
CA LYS A 105 -13.72 -1.82 -22.55
C LYS A 105 -14.88 -1.50 -23.48
N THR A 106 -14.72 -1.77 -24.75
CA THR A 106 -15.75 -1.62 -25.80
C THR A 106 -16.70 -2.82 -25.74
N PRO A 107 -18.02 -2.64 -25.99
CA PRO A 107 -18.95 -3.75 -26.19
C PRO A 107 -18.49 -4.72 -27.25
N GLU A 108 -18.82 -6.00 -27.09
CA GLU A 108 -18.32 -7.05 -27.99
C GLU A 108 -18.87 -6.93 -29.42
N GLU A 109 -20.04 -6.30 -29.57
CA GLU A 109 -20.68 -6.01 -30.85
C GLU A 109 -19.89 -5.00 -31.72
N GLU A 110 -19.07 -4.16 -31.06
CA GLU A 110 -18.23 -3.16 -31.73
C GLU A 110 -16.82 -3.70 -32.07
N TRP A 111 -16.52 -4.96 -31.73
CA TRP A 111 -15.20 -5.52 -32.00
C TRP A 111 -15.03 -5.86 -33.47
N ILE A 112 -13.86 -5.55 -34.01
CA ILE A 112 -13.48 -5.91 -35.39
C ILE A 112 -12.76 -7.27 -35.33
N ILE A 113 -13.39 -8.33 -35.86
CA ILE A 113 -12.87 -9.69 -35.82
C ILE A 113 -12.43 -10.09 -37.22
N ASN A 114 -11.12 -10.28 -37.41
CA ASN A 114 -10.53 -10.81 -38.63
C ASN A 114 -10.13 -12.28 -38.42
N LYS A 115 -10.70 -13.20 -39.16
CA LYS A 115 -10.48 -14.65 -39.03
C LYS A 115 -9.41 -15.14 -40.03
N GLY A 116 -8.66 -16.19 -39.63
CA GLY A 116 -7.69 -16.83 -40.51
C GLY A 116 -6.46 -15.96 -40.82
N MET A 117 -6.09 -15.08 -39.88
CA MET A 117 -4.96 -14.15 -40.05
C MET A 117 -3.60 -14.78 -39.73
N HIS A 118 -3.59 -15.96 -39.11
CA HIS A 118 -2.38 -16.74 -38.80
C HIS A 118 -2.75 -18.19 -38.48
N GLU A 119 -1.75 -19.07 -38.40
CA GLU A 119 -1.92 -20.47 -38.08
C GLU A 119 -2.53 -20.65 -36.66
N PRO A 120 -3.64 -21.41 -36.55
CA PRO A 120 -4.26 -21.65 -35.24
C PRO A 120 -3.43 -22.61 -34.39
N ILE A 121 -3.33 -22.33 -33.10
CA ILE A 121 -2.75 -23.25 -32.10
C ILE A 121 -3.78 -24.26 -31.60
N VAL A 122 -5.05 -23.89 -31.61
CA VAL A 122 -6.16 -24.68 -31.07
C VAL A 122 -7.23 -24.82 -32.16
N SER A 123 -7.78 -26.05 -32.34
CA SER A 123 -8.90 -26.23 -33.24
C SER A 123 -10.17 -25.56 -32.71
N LYS A 124 -11.05 -25.21 -33.66
CA LYS A 124 -12.33 -24.57 -33.30
C LYS A 124 -13.18 -25.45 -32.37
N GLU A 125 -13.22 -26.74 -32.60
CA GLU A 125 -13.98 -27.72 -31.82
C GLU A 125 -13.47 -27.78 -30.38
N LEU A 126 -12.15 -27.77 -30.17
CA LEU A 126 -11.56 -27.78 -28.83
C LEU A 126 -11.81 -26.46 -28.10
N PHE A 127 -11.72 -25.34 -28.83
CA PHE A 127 -12.00 -24.02 -28.28
C PHE A 127 -13.46 -23.91 -27.81
N ASP A 128 -14.42 -24.25 -28.70
CA ASP A 128 -15.85 -24.17 -28.42
C ASP A 128 -16.22 -25.08 -27.22
N LYS A 129 -15.73 -26.33 -27.19
CA LYS A 129 -15.89 -27.24 -26.05
C LYS A 129 -15.42 -26.61 -24.72
N VAL A 130 -14.29 -25.92 -24.75
CA VAL A 130 -13.74 -25.25 -23.54
C VAL A 130 -14.60 -24.06 -23.14
N GLN A 131 -15.14 -23.27 -24.10
CA GLN A 131 -16.08 -22.18 -23.77
C GLN A 131 -17.35 -22.71 -23.07
N ASP A 132 -17.91 -23.83 -23.57
CA ASP A 132 -19.09 -24.47 -22.96
C ASP A 132 -18.82 -24.89 -21.51
N ILE A 133 -17.65 -25.51 -21.26
CA ILE A 133 -17.24 -25.91 -19.93
C ILE A 133 -17.07 -24.71 -19.02
N LEU A 134 -16.46 -23.61 -19.49
CA LEU A 134 -16.26 -22.39 -18.70
C LEU A 134 -17.59 -21.71 -18.37
N SER A 135 -18.52 -21.67 -19.33
CA SER A 135 -19.86 -21.08 -19.17
C SER A 135 -20.70 -21.87 -18.16
N ALA A 136 -20.69 -23.22 -18.24
CA ALA A 136 -21.35 -24.08 -17.27
C ALA A 136 -20.81 -23.86 -15.85
N ARG A 137 -19.49 -23.82 -15.69
CA ARG A 137 -18.86 -23.56 -14.39
C ARG A 137 -19.19 -22.17 -13.83
N GLN A 138 -19.31 -21.16 -14.70
CA GLN A 138 -19.67 -19.81 -14.28
C GLN A 138 -21.11 -19.72 -13.76
N SER A 139 -22.05 -20.42 -14.40
CA SER A 139 -23.43 -20.51 -13.94
C SER A 139 -23.56 -21.23 -12.59
N GLU A 140 -22.85 -22.35 -12.40
CA GLU A 140 -22.82 -23.08 -11.13
C GLU A 140 -22.20 -22.23 -10.00
N GLN A 141 -21.11 -21.52 -10.27
CA GLN A 141 -20.48 -20.63 -9.27
C GLN A 141 -21.36 -19.43 -8.94
N GLY A 142 -22.09 -18.88 -9.90
CA GLY A 142 -23.06 -17.81 -9.67
C GLY A 142 -24.15 -18.23 -8.70
N LEU A 143 -24.70 -19.41 -8.86
CA LEU A 143 -25.70 -19.99 -7.94
C LEU A 143 -25.10 -20.26 -6.54
N ALA A 144 -23.90 -20.83 -6.45
CA ALA A 144 -23.22 -21.09 -5.18
C ALA A 144 -22.88 -19.79 -4.41
N THR A 145 -22.51 -18.71 -5.11
CA THR A 145 -22.14 -17.44 -4.48
C THR A 145 -23.36 -16.74 -3.83
N ILE A 146 -24.55 -16.91 -4.39
CA ILE A 146 -25.80 -16.36 -3.82
C ILE A 146 -26.15 -17.05 -2.49
N TYR A 147 -25.90 -18.36 -2.37
CA TYR A 147 -26.16 -19.12 -1.15
C TYR A 147 -25.08 -18.94 -0.06
N ASP A 148 -23.80 -18.72 -0.43
CA ASP A 148 -22.65 -18.73 0.49
C ASP A 148 -22.28 -17.33 1.04
N SER A 149 -22.86 -16.25 0.49
CA SER A 149 -22.54 -14.88 0.90
C SER A 149 -22.99 -14.51 2.32
N LYS A 150 -23.94 -15.26 2.91
CA LYS A 150 -24.51 -15.00 4.24
C LYS A 150 -23.72 -15.62 5.40
N SER A 151 -22.81 -16.56 5.16
CA SER A 151 -22.13 -17.35 6.20
C SER A 151 -20.61 -17.13 6.31
N LYS A 152 -19.98 -16.37 5.42
CA LYS A 152 -18.52 -16.15 5.46
C LYS A 152 -18.14 -15.15 6.54
N ARG A 153 -17.56 -15.66 7.65
CA ARG A 153 -16.89 -14.81 8.63
C ARG A 153 -15.80 -13.99 7.93
N ARG A 154 -15.90 -12.67 8.00
CA ARG A 154 -14.92 -11.77 7.37
C ARG A 154 -13.65 -11.76 8.22
N SER A 155 -12.49 -11.88 7.57
CA SER A 155 -11.21 -11.71 8.23
C SER A 155 -11.04 -10.27 8.72
N MET A 156 -10.70 -10.07 9.99
CA MET A 156 -10.35 -8.77 10.55
C MET A 156 -9.06 -8.21 9.93
N PHE A 157 -8.15 -9.10 9.49
CA PHE A 157 -6.85 -8.73 8.93
C PHE A 157 -6.82 -8.74 7.39
N LYS A 158 -7.97 -8.48 6.73
CA LYS A 158 -8.03 -8.42 5.27
C LYS A 158 -7.10 -7.33 4.73
N GLY A 159 -6.11 -7.72 3.92
CA GLY A 159 -5.11 -6.81 3.36
C GLY A 159 -3.93 -6.47 4.30
N ILE A 160 -4.05 -6.79 5.58
CA ILE A 160 -3.04 -6.52 6.61
C ILE A 160 -2.12 -7.75 6.78
N LEU A 161 -2.70 -8.97 6.85
CA LEU A 161 -1.96 -10.19 7.16
C LEU A 161 -1.22 -10.73 5.94
N ARG A 162 0.09 -10.93 6.09
CA ARG A 162 0.99 -11.42 5.04
C ARG A 162 1.80 -12.63 5.47
N CYS A 163 2.18 -13.43 4.50
CA CYS A 163 3.11 -14.55 4.69
C CYS A 163 4.54 -14.04 4.62
N GLY A 164 5.37 -14.30 5.62
CA GLY A 164 6.77 -13.90 5.69
C GLY A 164 7.65 -14.53 4.62
N GLU A 165 7.33 -15.76 4.17
CA GLU A 165 8.11 -16.48 3.18
C GLU A 165 7.92 -15.95 1.74
N CYS A 166 6.72 -15.49 1.40
CA CYS A 166 6.40 -15.10 0.02
C CYS A 166 5.77 -13.70 -0.12
N GLY A 167 5.57 -12.97 0.98
CA GLY A 167 4.99 -11.62 1.00
C GLY A 167 3.51 -11.53 0.66
N ARG A 168 2.84 -12.65 0.33
CA ARG A 168 1.45 -12.64 -0.13
C ARG A 168 0.47 -12.59 1.01
N SER A 169 -0.72 -12.06 0.72
CA SER A 169 -1.81 -12.03 1.69
C SER A 169 -2.23 -13.43 2.11
N MET A 170 -2.54 -13.58 3.38
CA MET A 170 -3.14 -14.79 3.92
C MET A 170 -4.66 -14.62 3.97
N TYR A 171 -5.40 -15.70 3.80
CA TYR A 171 -6.86 -15.71 3.81
C TYR A 171 -7.42 -16.65 4.88
N LEU A 172 -8.58 -16.29 5.40
CA LEU A 172 -9.28 -17.04 6.44
C LEU A 172 -10.13 -18.16 5.84
N ARG A 173 -9.99 -19.36 6.37
CA ARG A 173 -10.78 -20.54 5.98
C ARG A 173 -11.15 -21.37 7.20
N SER A 174 -12.37 -21.91 7.20
CA SER A 174 -12.82 -22.90 8.17
C SER A 174 -12.11 -24.23 7.93
N LYS A 175 -11.68 -24.86 8.99
CA LYS A 175 -11.08 -26.21 8.96
C LYS A 175 -12.00 -27.14 9.74
N SER A 176 -13.03 -27.70 9.08
CA SER A 176 -14.01 -28.64 9.70
C SER A 176 -13.95 -28.57 11.24
N ASN A 177 -14.75 -28.85 12.03
CA ASN A 177 -14.81 -28.81 13.51
C ASN A 177 -13.59 -28.27 14.34
N ARG A 178 -12.55 -27.74 13.69
CA ARG A 178 -11.31 -27.21 14.33
C ARG A 178 -11.22 -25.67 14.33
N GLY A 179 -12.26 -24.98 13.86
CA GLY A 179 -12.30 -23.52 13.84
C GLY A 179 -11.73 -22.90 12.55
N TYR A 180 -11.31 -21.65 12.64
CA TYR A 180 -10.83 -20.85 11.52
C TYR A 180 -9.32 -20.70 11.55
N TYR A 181 -8.69 -20.79 10.36
CA TYR A 181 -7.24 -20.69 10.19
C TYR A 181 -6.90 -19.76 9.05
N TYR A 182 -5.79 -19.04 9.18
CA TYR A 182 -5.17 -18.28 8.10
C TYR A 182 -4.23 -19.17 7.31
N TYR A 183 -4.38 -19.12 5.97
CA TYR A 183 -3.57 -19.88 5.02
C TYR A 183 -2.87 -18.95 4.04
N CYS A 184 -1.65 -19.28 3.64
CA CYS A 184 -0.96 -18.59 2.57
C CYS A 184 -1.61 -18.89 1.23
N THR A 185 -1.99 -17.85 0.49
CA THR A 185 -2.63 -17.95 -0.83
C THR A 185 -1.76 -18.67 -1.85
N LEU A 186 -0.44 -18.46 -1.79
CA LEU A 186 0.48 -19.08 -2.74
C LEU A 186 0.57 -20.59 -2.54
N HIS A 187 0.77 -21.02 -1.30
CA HIS A 187 0.88 -22.44 -0.97
C HIS A 187 -0.36 -23.23 -1.37
N GLU A 188 -1.52 -22.73 -0.97
CA GLU A 188 -2.78 -23.48 -1.17
C GLU A 188 -3.21 -23.54 -2.64
N ASN A 189 -3.03 -22.44 -3.39
CA ASN A 189 -3.65 -22.31 -4.69
C ASN A 189 -2.69 -22.50 -5.86
N TYR A 190 -1.37 -22.32 -5.67
CA TYR A 190 -0.48 -22.19 -6.84
C TYR A 190 0.79 -23.01 -6.79
N ASN A 191 1.51 -23.03 -5.67
CA ASN A 191 2.77 -23.77 -5.59
C ASN A 191 3.20 -24.07 -4.15
N ALA A 192 3.18 -25.34 -3.77
CA ALA A 192 3.58 -25.81 -2.45
C ALA A 192 5.12 -25.82 -2.26
N THR A 193 5.90 -25.81 -3.34
CA THR A 193 7.37 -25.85 -3.26
C THR A 193 7.98 -24.49 -2.99
N ILE A 194 7.34 -23.41 -3.46
CA ILE A 194 7.82 -22.03 -3.28
C ILE A 194 7.53 -21.50 -1.87
N CYS A 195 6.40 -21.91 -1.28
CA CYS A 195 6.01 -21.48 0.04
C CYS A 195 5.59 -22.69 0.88
N PRO A 196 6.26 -22.95 2.01
CA PRO A 196 5.90 -24.07 2.89
C PRO A 196 4.49 -23.90 3.46
N LYS A 197 3.85 -25.02 3.77
CA LYS A 197 2.47 -25.05 4.28
C LYS A 197 2.40 -24.31 5.62
N LYS A 198 1.56 -23.29 5.66
CA LYS A 198 1.31 -22.50 6.85
C LYS A 198 -0.18 -22.41 7.12
N ALA A 199 -0.58 -22.84 8.29
CA ALA A 199 -1.92 -22.69 8.82
C ALA A 199 -1.80 -22.15 10.25
N VAL A 200 -2.22 -20.91 10.49
CA VAL A 200 -2.18 -20.27 11.80
C VAL A 200 -3.61 -20.06 12.29
N LYS A 201 -3.88 -20.45 13.53
CA LYS A 201 -5.20 -20.34 14.12
C LYS A 201 -5.62 -18.87 14.23
N GLN A 202 -6.87 -18.55 13.89
CA GLN A 202 -7.39 -17.19 13.94
C GLN A 202 -7.23 -16.56 15.31
N GLU A 203 -7.61 -17.28 16.36
CA GLU A 203 -7.58 -16.82 17.75
C GLU A 203 -6.16 -16.44 18.21
N ASP A 204 -5.13 -17.17 17.76
CA ASP A 204 -3.74 -16.89 18.11
C ASP A 204 -3.27 -15.57 17.48
N VAL A 205 -3.65 -15.33 16.22
CA VAL A 205 -3.31 -14.08 15.51
C VAL A 205 -4.03 -12.89 16.13
N GLU A 206 -5.30 -13.05 16.47
CA GLU A 206 -6.11 -12.01 17.13
C GLU A 206 -5.56 -11.65 18.51
N SER A 207 -5.25 -12.67 19.32
CA SER A 207 -4.67 -12.47 20.67
C SER A 207 -3.29 -11.81 20.61
N LEU A 208 -2.47 -12.18 19.63
CA LEU A 208 -1.16 -11.57 19.43
C LEU A 208 -1.29 -10.10 19.01
N ALA A 209 -2.12 -9.82 18.00
CA ALA A 209 -2.34 -8.47 17.50
C ALA A 209 -2.88 -7.54 18.60
N LEU A 210 -3.87 -8.01 19.40
CA LEU A 210 -4.39 -7.26 20.51
C LEU A 210 -3.31 -6.91 21.54
N ARG A 211 -2.50 -7.90 21.97
CA ARG A 211 -1.39 -7.65 22.91
C ARG A 211 -0.39 -6.66 22.38
N LEU A 212 -0.04 -6.73 21.11
CA LEU A 212 0.90 -5.80 20.48
C LEU A 212 0.35 -4.37 20.44
N ILE A 213 -0.91 -4.19 20.06
CA ILE A 213 -1.58 -2.88 20.07
C ILE A 213 -1.66 -2.33 21.49
N GLN A 214 -2.08 -3.14 22.47
CA GLN A 214 -2.17 -2.72 23.87
C GLN A 214 -0.81 -2.32 24.44
N THR A 215 0.27 -3.00 24.04
CA THR A 215 1.63 -2.62 24.44
C THR A 215 2.00 -1.24 23.90
N GLN A 216 1.66 -0.94 22.64
CA GLN A 216 1.88 0.38 22.06
C GLN A 216 1.05 1.47 22.75
N ILE A 217 -0.23 1.19 23.03
CA ILE A 217 -1.12 2.12 23.75
C ILE A 217 -0.57 2.44 25.15
N ARG A 218 -0.11 1.42 25.90
CA ARG A 218 0.47 1.61 27.25
C ARG A 218 1.76 2.43 27.19
N ALA A 219 2.69 2.05 26.33
CA ALA A 219 3.96 2.75 26.18
C ALA A 219 3.76 4.23 25.87
N PHE A 220 2.82 4.55 24.97
CA PHE A 220 2.47 5.93 24.66
C PHE A 220 1.81 6.65 25.85
N SER A 221 0.84 6.02 26.51
CA SER A 221 0.14 6.63 27.65
C SER A 221 1.10 6.94 28.80
N ASP A 222 2.06 6.05 29.07
CA ASP A 222 3.11 6.25 30.07
C ASP A 222 4.06 7.40 29.68
N ALA A 223 4.45 7.46 28.40
CA ALA A 223 5.27 8.56 27.89
C ALA A 223 4.55 9.91 27.98
N GLN A 224 3.27 9.96 27.62
CA GLN A 224 2.46 11.18 27.76
C GLN A 224 2.36 11.64 29.23
N ARG A 225 2.12 10.70 30.15
CA ARG A 225 2.05 11.01 31.59
C ARG A 225 3.38 11.55 32.11
N LEU A 226 4.50 10.95 31.70
CA LEU A 226 5.83 11.42 32.04
C LEU A 226 6.06 12.86 31.53
N ILE A 227 5.76 13.12 30.26
CA ILE A 227 5.92 14.46 29.68
C ILE A 227 5.02 15.48 30.39
N ALA A 228 3.77 15.13 30.69
CA ALA A 228 2.87 16.01 31.41
C ALA A 228 3.41 16.37 32.80
N ASN A 229 3.92 15.38 33.53
CA ASN A 229 4.54 15.62 34.87
C ASN A 229 5.78 16.52 34.75
N LEU A 230 6.65 16.28 33.77
CA LEU A 230 7.84 17.11 33.53
C LEU A 230 7.45 18.54 33.11
N ASN A 231 6.39 18.71 32.32
CA ASN A 231 5.90 20.04 31.92
C ASN A 231 5.24 20.81 33.08
N ALA A 232 4.72 20.12 34.07
CA ALA A 232 4.17 20.73 35.27
C ALA A 232 5.23 21.28 36.23
N THR A 233 6.53 20.96 36.05
CA THR A 233 7.60 21.45 36.90
C THR A 233 7.83 22.93 36.69
N PRO A 234 8.20 23.70 37.78
CA PRO A 234 8.46 25.14 37.67
C PRO A 234 9.53 25.50 36.63
N SER A 235 10.58 24.69 36.50
CA SER A 235 11.64 24.92 35.53
C SER A 235 11.16 24.78 34.09
N SER A 236 10.26 23.83 33.80
CA SER A 236 9.66 23.64 32.47
C SER A 236 8.71 24.77 32.12
N GLN A 237 7.90 25.22 33.07
CA GLN A 237 7.02 26.39 32.91
C GLN A 237 7.82 27.66 32.61
N THR A 238 8.92 27.86 33.32
CA THR A 238 9.83 28.99 33.08
C THR A 238 10.42 28.93 31.66
N ARG A 239 10.89 27.75 31.19
CA ARG A 239 11.40 27.59 29.85
C ARG A 239 10.32 27.84 28.79
N TYR A 240 9.11 27.35 28.98
CA TYR A 240 7.98 27.61 28.08
C TYR A 240 7.75 29.13 27.94
N GLN A 241 7.74 29.87 29.06
CA GLN A 241 7.56 31.33 29.06
C GLN A 241 8.73 32.07 28.40
N ILE A 242 9.97 31.60 28.58
CA ILE A 242 11.14 32.17 27.89
C ILE A 242 10.98 32.04 26.38
N TYR A 243 10.65 30.85 25.86
CA TYR A 243 10.43 30.66 24.43
C TYR A 243 9.28 31.51 23.89
N GLU A 244 8.18 31.59 24.65
CA GLU A 244 7.03 32.44 24.29
C GLU A 244 7.43 33.91 24.17
N THR A 245 8.18 34.43 25.12
CA THR A 245 8.69 35.80 25.10
C THR A 245 9.61 36.04 23.89
N GLN A 246 10.52 35.10 23.58
CA GLN A 246 11.43 35.21 22.46
C GLN A 246 10.68 35.21 21.13
N ILE A 247 9.65 34.39 20.99
CA ILE A 247 8.78 34.33 19.80
C ILE A 247 8.05 35.68 19.63
N ASP A 248 7.49 36.22 20.68
CA ASP A 248 6.78 37.50 20.63
C ASP A 248 7.70 38.67 20.32
N ASP A 249 8.93 38.65 20.84
CA ASP A 249 9.97 39.64 20.49
C ASP A 249 10.37 39.54 18.99
N ALA A 250 10.54 38.33 18.52
CA ALA A 250 10.85 38.11 17.08
C ALA A 250 9.70 38.57 16.17
N LYS A 251 8.45 38.29 16.55
CA LYS A 251 7.27 38.78 15.82
C LYS A 251 7.18 40.28 15.76
N ARG A 252 7.47 40.96 16.89
CA ARG A 252 7.53 42.43 16.96
C ARG A 252 8.61 43.01 16.04
N LYS A 253 9.77 42.33 15.96
CA LYS A 253 10.85 42.75 15.05
C LYS A 253 10.45 42.59 13.57
N ILE A 254 9.80 41.53 13.22
CA ILE A 254 9.27 41.31 11.85
C ILE A 254 8.32 42.45 11.49
N GLU A 255 7.37 42.76 12.37
CA GLU A 255 6.42 43.85 12.16
C GLU A 255 7.12 45.20 11.98
N LYS A 256 8.15 45.48 12.79
CA LYS A 256 8.97 46.67 12.61
C LYS A 256 9.68 46.71 11.27
N PHE A 257 10.24 45.60 10.76
CA PHE A 257 10.86 45.55 9.43
C PHE A 257 9.84 45.74 8.33
N ASN A 258 8.62 45.22 8.46
CA ASN A 258 7.54 45.47 7.50
C ASN A 258 7.14 46.95 7.47
N GLN A 259 7.06 47.61 8.62
CA GLN A 259 6.76 49.07 8.73
C GLN A 259 7.89 49.91 8.11
N LEU A 260 9.16 49.57 8.37
CA LEU A 260 10.31 50.23 7.78
C LEU A 260 10.31 50.08 6.27
N LYS A 261 9.99 48.89 5.75
CA LYS A 261 9.88 48.64 4.31
C LYS A 261 8.75 49.45 3.68
N ALA A 262 7.62 49.60 4.37
CA ALA A 262 6.52 50.46 3.89
C ALA A 262 6.92 51.96 3.87
N ALA A 263 7.65 52.42 4.87
CA ALA A 263 8.18 53.81 4.90
C ALA A 263 9.20 54.06 3.77
N LEU A 264 10.10 53.11 3.50
CA LEU A 264 11.04 53.19 2.37
C LEU A 264 10.35 53.42 1.02
N TYR A 265 9.19 52.83 0.81
CA TYR A 265 8.43 53.04 -0.40
C TYR A 265 7.92 54.50 -0.52
N GLY A 266 7.53 55.09 0.59
CA GLY A 266 7.19 56.53 0.64
C GLY A 266 8.37 57.42 0.28
N ASP A 267 9.54 57.20 0.93
CA ASP A 267 10.76 57.97 0.68
C ASP A 267 11.26 57.81 -0.78
N PHE A 268 11.10 56.65 -1.37
CA PHE A 268 11.41 56.41 -2.77
C PHE A 268 10.43 57.15 -3.71
N ALA A 269 9.12 57.10 -3.40
CA ALA A 269 8.09 57.79 -4.15
C ALA A 269 8.26 59.33 -4.12
N ASP A 270 8.75 59.86 -3.00
CA ASP A 270 9.04 61.27 -2.80
C ASP A 270 10.41 61.71 -3.38
N GLY A 271 11.13 60.75 -3.99
CA GLY A 271 12.43 61.03 -4.65
C GLY A 271 13.60 61.24 -3.67
N LEU A 272 13.44 60.85 -2.39
CA LEU A 272 14.48 60.98 -1.36
C LEU A 272 15.48 59.83 -1.42
N LEU A 273 15.12 58.68 -2.03
CA LEU A 273 15.98 57.54 -2.24
C LEU A 273 16.19 57.21 -3.71
N SER A 274 17.39 56.78 -4.06
CA SER A 274 17.65 56.22 -5.39
C SER A 274 16.99 54.86 -5.54
N HIS A 275 16.74 54.41 -6.77
CA HIS A 275 16.17 53.05 -7.03
C HIS A 275 17.06 51.95 -6.44
N GLN A 276 18.40 52.12 -6.52
CA GLN A 276 19.37 51.17 -6.00
C GLN A 276 19.27 51.08 -4.47
N ASP A 277 19.32 52.24 -3.78
CA ASP A 277 19.22 52.26 -2.31
C ASP A 277 17.90 51.68 -1.79
N TYR A 278 16.79 51.99 -2.50
CA TYR A 278 15.49 51.38 -2.18
C TYR A 278 15.50 49.84 -2.30
N THR A 279 16.07 49.33 -3.39
CA THR A 279 16.14 47.89 -3.65
C THR A 279 17.00 47.21 -2.59
N ASP A 280 18.21 47.71 -2.35
CA ASP A 280 19.16 47.11 -1.40
C ASP A 280 18.60 47.09 0.04
N LEU A 281 18.01 48.19 0.50
CA LEU A 281 17.40 48.28 1.83
C LEU A 281 16.13 47.41 1.95
N SER A 282 15.29 47.38 0.90
CA SER A 282 14.08 46.58 0.87
C SER A 282 14.39 45.06 0.92
N GLU A 283 15.45 44.64 0.18
CA GLU A 283 15.93 43.27 0.23
C GLU A 283 16.54 42.90 1.58
N ASP A 284 17.34 43.80 2.17
CA ASP A 284 17.92 43.57 3.52
C ASP A 284 16.85 43.42 4.58
N TYR A 285 15.81 44.28 4.59
CA TYR A 285 14.70 44.13 5.54
C TYR A 285 13.89 42.87 5.31
N SER A 286 13.71 42.45 4.05
CA SER A 286 13.03 41.20 3.71
C SER A 286 13.81 40.00 4.22
N ARG A 287 15.12 39.94 3.95
CA ARG A 287 16.00 38.86 4.43
C ARG A 287 15.99 38.73 5.94
N ARG A 288 16.13 39.86 6.66
CA ARG A 288 16.07 39.85 8.14
C ARG A 288 14.71 39.39 8.69
N ALA A 289 13.63 39.73 8.02
CA ALA A 289 12.31 39.25 8.38
C ALA A 289 12.16 37.73 8.14
N ASP A 290 12.73 37.20 7.04
CA ASP A 290 12.73 35.77 6.73
C ASP A 290 13.61 34.96 7.69
N ASP A 291 14.80 35.47 8.04
CA ASP A 291 15.67 34.86 9.06
C ASP A 291 14.94 34.74 10.42
N LEU A 292 14.18 35.78 10.80
CA LEU A 292 13.37 35.75 12.02
C LEU A 292 12.20 34.78 11.93
N ARG A 293 11.59 34.57 10.76
CA ARG A 293 10.54 33.54 10.55
C ARG A 293 11.09 32.14 10.73
N ILE A 294 12.29 31.87 10.21
CA ILE A 294 12.99 30.60 10.42
C ILE A 294 13.27 30.38 11.90
N PHE A 295 13.81 31.42 12.57
CA PHE A 295 14.10 31.37 14.01
C PHE A 295 12.83 31.13 14.86
N ILE A 296 11.69 31.76 14.51
CA ILE A 296 10.41 31.52 15.18
C ILE A 296 9.99 30.06 15.02
N ALA A 297 10.12 29.49 13.82
CA ALA A 297 9.73 28.10 13.58
C ALA A 297 10.57 27.11 14.42
N GLU A 298 11.86 27.39 14.60
CA GLU A 298 12.73 26.61 15.48
C GLU A 298 12.33 26.75 16.96
N LEU A 299 12.04 27.97 17.41
CA LEU A 299 11.60 28.23 18.79
C LEU A 299 10.21 27.61 19.05
N GLU A 300 9.29 27.65 18.10
CA GLU A 300 7.98 27.02 18.22
C GLU A 300 8.11 25.50 18.38
N LYS A 301 9.00 24.88 17.62
CA LYS A 301 9.33 23.45 17.75
C LYS A 301 9.92 23.10 19.12
N GLU A 302 10.83 23.94 19.63
CA GLU A 302 11.41 23.74 20.96
C GLU A 302 10.37 24.01 22.08
N LYS A 303 9.55 25.07 21.96
CA LYS A 303 8.48 25.40 22.90
C LYS A 303 7.45 24.26 22.99
N GLU A 304 7.13 23.59 21.88
CA GLU A 304 6.16 22.49 21.84
C GLU A 304 6.57 21.33 22.76
N LYS A 305 7.88 21.07 22.93
CA LYS A 305 8.39 20.05 23.85
C LYS A 305 8.02 20.33 25.33
N TYR A 306 7.75 21.57 25.66
CA TYR A 306 7.40 22.04 27.05
C TYR A 306 5.91 22.35 27.18
N SER A 307 5.11 22.20 26.13
CA SER A 307 3.67 22.39 26.19
C SER A 307 2.99 21.27 26.97
N VAL A 308 1.96 21.58 27.72
CA VAL A 308 1.10 20.58 28.36
C VAL A 308 0.30 19.92 27.25
N GLY A 309 0.40 18.57 27.16
CA GLY A 309 -0.35 17.81 26.14
C GLY A 309 0.35 17.68 24.79
N PHE A 310 1.71 17.65 24.77
CA PHE A 310 2.48 17.30 23.58
C PHE A 310 1.90 16.04 22.92
N GLY A 311 1.52 16.15 21.65
CA GLY A 311 0.89 15.06 20.90
C GLY A 311 -0.62 14.89 21.07
N SER A 312 -1.27 15.59 22.02
CA SER A 312 -2.72 15.47 22.27
C SER A 312 -3.62 15.94 21.12
N LYS A 313 -3.10 16.75 20.20
CA LYS A 313 -3.82 17.25 19.00
C LYS A 313 -3.64 16.36 17.77
N MET A 314 -2.79 15.35 17.82
CA MET A 314 -2.56 14.44 16.67
C MET A 314 -3.67 13.40 16.56
N GLN A 315 -4.09 13.09 15.33
CA GLN A 315 -5.17 12.12 15.07
C GLN A 315 -4.95 10.75 15.73
N TRP A 316 -3.70 10.28 15.77
CA TRP A 316 -3.36 9.00 16.36
C TRP A 316 -3.46 9.00 17.90
N ALA A 317 -3.26 10.14 18.57
CA ALA A 317 -3.49 10.26 20.01
C ALA A 317 -4.98 10.09 20.37
N LEU A 318 -5.88 10.60 19.52
CA LEU A 318 -7.32 10.38 19.63
C LEU A 318 -7.68 8.89 19.42
N LEU A 319 -6.98 8.20 18.53
CA LEU A 319 -7.17 6.75 18.35
C LEU A 319 -6.75 5.97 19.60
N ILE A 320 -5.62 6.32 20.19
CA ILE A 320 -5.17 5.70 21.45
C ILE A 320 -6.19 5.92 22.56
N GLU A 321 -6.68 7.14 22.74
CA GLU A 321 -7.71 7.45 23.74
C GLU A 321 -9.02 6.67 23.49
N LYS A 322 -9.42 6.51 22.22
CA LYS A 322 -10.60 5.71 21.83
C LYS A 322 -10.47 4.24 22.23
N TYR A 323 -9.27 3.66 22.11
CA TYR A 323 -9.05 2.21 22.22
C TYR A 323 -8.33 1.76 23.51
N LYS A 324 -7.95 2.69 24.40
CA LYS A 324 -7.15 2.38 25.60
C LYS A 324 -7.78 1.35 26.54
N ASP A 325 -9.09 1.35 26.64
CA ASP A 325 -9.88 0.47 27.55
C ASP A 325 -10.50 -0.72 26.82
N GLN A 326 -10.19 -0.90 25.53
CA GLN A 326 -10.77 -1.99 24.74
C GLN A 326 -10.04 -3.31 24.98
N GLU A 327 -10.78 -4.33 25.47
CA GLU A 327 -10.26 -5.65 25.80
C GLU A 327 -10.33 -6.65 24.64
N SER A 328 -11.06 -6.35 23.58
CA SER A 328 -11.23 -7.22 22.42
C SER A 328 -10.83 -6.52 21.13
N LEU A 329 -10.17 -7.28 20.22
CA LEU A 329 -9.79 -6.77 18.92
C LEU A 329 -11.00 -6.77 17.97
N ASP A 330 -11.19 -5.68 17.24
CA ASP A 330 -12.09 -5.60 16.11
C ASP A 330 -11.34 -5.20 14.82
N ALA A 331 -12.05 -5.25 13.69
CA ALA A 331 -11.44 -4.95 12.39
C ALA A 331 -11.04 -3.47 12.24
N GLU A 332 -11.75 -2.58 12.91
CA GLU A 332 -11.48 -1.14 12.88
C GLU A 332 -10.22 -0.81 13.68
N MET A 333 -10.09 -1.36 14.88
CA MET A 333 -8.89 -1.25 15.72
C MET A 333 -7.66 -1.83 15.01
N ALA A 334 -7.78 -3.04 14.44
CA ALA A 334 -6.68 -3.66 13.71
C ALA A 334 -6.22 -2.79 12.52
N ALA A 335 -7.16 -2.26 11.73
CA ALA A 335 -6.86 -1.40 10.59
C ALA A 335 -6.32 -0.02 10.99
N ALA A 336 -6.71 0.51 12.16
CA ALA A 336 -6.25 1.79 12.64
C ALA A 336 -4.78 1.75 13.10
N PHE A 337 -4.36 0.66 13.77
CA PHE A 337 -3.02 0.56 14.37
C PHE A 337 -2.01 -0.20 13.50
N ILE A 338 -2.43 -1.25 12.79
CA ILE A 338 -1.53 -2.14 12.05
C ILE A 338 -1.58 -1.80 10.56
N GLU A 339 -0.42 -1.55 9.98
CA GLU A 339 -0.24 -1.44 8.53
C GLU A 339 -0.05 -2.81 7.90
N THR A 340 0.89 -3.60 8.44
CA THR A 340 1.13 -4.98 8.02
C THR A 340 1.48 -5.86 9.21
N LEU A 341 0.97 -7.10 9.17
CA LEU A 341 1.28 -8.17 10.11
C LEU A 341 1.84 -9.35 9.30
N THR A 342 3.12 -9.64 9.46
CA THR A 342 3.82 -10.66 8.69
C THR A 342 4.13 -11.86 9.56
N LEU A 343 3.66 -13.04 9.15
CA LEU A 343 3.88 -14.30 9.87
C LEU A 343 4.91 -15.16 9.15
N PHE A 344 5.97 -15.57 9.85
CA PHE A 344 7.02 -16.48 9.36
C PHE A 344 6.79 -17.91 9.82
N ASN A 345 7.43 -18.90 9.16
CA ASN A 345 7.24 -20.31 9.45
C ASN A 345 7.88 -20.76 10.77
N ASP A 346 8.95 -20.10 11.19
CA ASP A 346 9.66 -20.34 12.45
C ASP A 346 8.90 -19.80 13.68
N GLY A 347 7.72 -19.18 13.47
CA GLY A 347 6.93 -18.54 14.53
C GLY A 347 7.27 -17.08 14.77
N HIS A 348 8.29 -16.55 14.07
CA HIS A 348 8.58 -15.13 14.10
C HIS A 348 7.44 -14.31 13.50
N VAL A 349 7.18 -13.15 14.08
CA VAL A 349 6.12 -12.22 13.65
C VAL A 349 6.67 -10.82 13.56
N GLU A 350 6.53 -10.19 12.40
CA GLU A 350 6.85 -8.78 12.19
C GLU A 350 5.57 -7.98 12.10
N VAL A 351 5.58 -6.82 12.76
CA VAL A 351 4.45 -5.88 12.74
C VAL A 351 4.96 -4.52 12.32
N ALA A 352 4.37 -3.98 11.26
CA ALA A 352 4.50 -2.56 10.93
C ALA A 352 3.26 -1.84 11.47
N PHE A 353 3.48 -0.92 12.39
CA PHE A 353 2.43 -0.05 12.92
C PHE A 353 2.28 1.19 12.05
N ARG A 354 1.03 1.65 11.90
CA ARG A 354 0.75 3.00 11.42
C ARG A 354 1.24 3.99 12.47
N HIS A 355 1.55 5.17 12.15
CA HIS A 355 1.99 6.19 13.14
C HIS A 355 3.22 5.80 13.98
N ARG A 356 4.06 4.92 13.47
CA ARG A 356 5.26 4.47 14.18
C ARG A 356 6.19 5.64 14.49
N ASP A 357 6.46 6.48 13.50
CA ASP A 357 7.43 7.56 13.59
C ASP A 357 6.97 8.62 14.62
N GLU A 358 5.67 8.91 14.66
CA GLU A 358 5.08 9.85 15.61
C GLU A 358 5.17 9.30 17.03
N ILE A 359 4.89 8.01 17.24
CA ILE A 359 4.99 7.38 18.56
C ILE A 359 6.46 7.32 18.99
N GLU A 360 7.39 6.94 18.14
CA GLU A 360 8.83 6.94 18.44
C GLU A 360 9.33 8.34 18.80
N GLN A 361 8.85 9.39 18.15
CA GLN A 361 9.20 10.77 18.50
C GLN A 361 8.74 11.13 19.92
N VAL A 362 7.53 10.77 20.32
CA VAL A 362 7.04 11.03 21.69
C VAL A 362 7.84 10.24 22.71
N LEU A 363 8.11 8.96 22.45
CA LEU A 363 8.93 8.12 23.34
C LEU A 363 10.35 8.67 23.49
N TYR A 364 10.96 9.14 22.39
CA TYR A 364 12.28 9.77 22.41
C TYR A 364 12.30 11.05 23.27
N VAL A 365 11.31 11.93 23.12
CA VAL A 365 11.19 13.15 23.91
C VAL A 365 11.01 12.81 25.39
N ALA A 366 10.16 11.85 25.72
CA ALA A 366 9.96 11.40 27.10
C ALA A 366 11.26 10.88 27.74
N ALA A 367 11.98 10.01 27.01
CA ALA A 367 13.24 9.45 27.49
C ALA A 367 14.35 10.50 27.66
N THR A 368 14.46 11.46 26.74
CA THR A 368 15.48 12.51 26.78
C THR A 368 15.22 13.45 27.94
N ARG A 369 13.99 13.90 28.11
CA ARG A 369 13.60 14.80 29.20
C ARG A 369 13.62 14.12 30.57
N GLY A 370 13.31 12.82 30.64
CA GLY A 370 13.48 12.05 31.87
C GLY A 370 14.93 12.08 32.38
N LYS A 371 15.90 11.84 31.49
CA LYS A 371 17.33 11.89 31.79
C LYS A 371 17.82 13.32 32.20
N GLU A 372 17.27 14.36 31.57
CA GLU A 372 17.57 15.75 31.96
C GLU A 372 17.04 16.03 33.35
N ALA A 373 15.83 15.62 33.68
CA ALA A 373 15.25 15.81 35.03
C ALA A 373 16.07 15.11 36.13
N GLU A 374 16.54 13.89 35.88
CA GLU A 374 17.42 13.14 36.80
C GLU A 374 18.76 13.85 37.04
N ARG A 375 19.37 14.48 36.02
CA ARG A 375 20.62 15.23 36.14
C ARG A 375 20.50 16.50 36.98
N TYR A 376 19.32 17.09 37.08
CA TYR A 376 19.07 18.33 37.87
C TYR A 376 18.44 18.06 39.23
N ALA A 377 18.08 16.80 39.51
CA ALA A 377 17.52 16.39 40.80
C ALA A 377 18.57 15.87 41.81
N GLY A 378 19.82 15.66 41.39
CA GLY A 378 20.98 15.28 42.18
C GLY A 378 21.95 16.44 42.34
#